data_9e51edce9ed3b0e35321541866a1a619
#
_entry.id   9e51edce9ed3b0e35321541866a1a619
#
_cell.length_a   1.000
_cell.length_b   1.000
_cell.length_c   1.000
_cell.angle_alpha   90.00
_cell.angle_beta   90.00
_cell.angle_gamma   90.00
#
_symmetry.space_group_name_H-M   'P 1'
#
loop_
_entity.id
_entity.type
_entity.pdbx_description
1 polymer ?
#
loop_
_entity_poly.entity_id
_entity_poly.type
_entity_poly.pdbx_seq_one_letter_code
_entity_poly.pdbx_strand_id
1 'polypeptide(L)'
;MATNPLDAILAQYEQSQKSGSNTNKMSQDERMKKYFAALLKDNEKQGQKRLRILPTTDGSSPFKEVWFHEIQVDGKWQKFYDPGKNDNERSPLSEVYEELMSTGREADKELAKQYKPRKFYIVKLIDRDNENDGVKFWRFKHNYKNEGILDKLIPIFRAKGDVTDSQKGRDIILEMTKAKTPKGATYTVIQTIMYDDPAPLHENKDIAESWLNDELTWADVYSKKPVEYLEAIAKGETPRWDSEKGGYVYGNSDSGEVVIGGKTTPTYLDDSDDFEVSGDLPF
;
A
#
# COMPACT_ATOMS: atom_id res chain seq x y z
N MET A 1 -34.19 26.21 -4.55
CA MET A 1 -34.45 26.35 -3.11
C MET A 1 -33.10 26.45 -2.43
N ALA A 2 -32.84 27.54 -1.72
CA ALA A 2 -31.54 27.70 -1.03
C ALA A 2 -31.51 26.75 0.17
N THR A 3 -30.61 25.81 0.18
CA THR A 3 -30.35 24.95 1.34
C THR A 3 -29.85 25.80 2.49
N ASN A 4 -30.48 25.68 3.65
CA ASN A 4 -30.10 26.39 4.86
C ASN A 4 -28.67 25.99 5.25
N PRO A 5 -27.74 26.94 5.50
CA PRO A 5 -26.38 26.63 5.92
C PRO A 5 -26.32 25.71 7.16
N LEU A 6 -27.31 25.80 8.03
CA LEU A 6 -27.41 24.91 9.21
C LEU A 6 -27.63 23.44 8.82
N ASP A 7 -28.46 23.18 7.80
CA ASP A 7 -28.71 21.81 7.33
C ASP A 7 -27.44 21.18 6.72
N ALA A 8 -26.63 21.99 6.04
CA ALA A 8 -25.36 21.56 5.50
C ALA A 8 -24.33 21.22 6.62
N ILE A 9 -24.29 22.03 7.69
CA ILE A 9 -23.44 21.81 8.86
C ILE A 9 -23.89 20.55 9.62
N LEU A 10 -25.19 20.38 9.82
CA LEU A 10 -25.74 19.18 10.47
C LEU A 10 -25.50 17.93 9.65
N ALA A 11 -25.69 17.98 8.34
CA ALA A 11 -25.37 16.86 7.45
C ALA A 11 -23.88 16.50 7.48
N GLN A 12 -23.00 17.49 7.50
CA GLN A 12 -21.55 17.30 7.63
C GLN A 12 -21.18 16.71 8.99
N TYR A 13 -21.81 17.15 10.07
CA TYR A 13 -21.62 16.63 11.42
C TYR A 13 -22.12 15.18 11.52
N GLU A 14 -23.33 14.87 11.00
CA GLU A 14 -23.85 13.51 10.94
C GLU A 14 -23.00 12.58 10.09
N GLN A 15 -22.45 13.08 8.99
CA GLN A 15 -21.54 12.34 8.13
C GLN A 15 -20.21 12.06 8.83
N SER A 16 -19.69 13.03 9.60
CA SER A 16 -18.48 12.83 10.43
C SER A 16 -18.71 11.85 11.58
N GLN A 17 -19.91 11.83 12.19
CA GLN A 17 -20.28 10.84 13.22
C GLN A 17 -20.48 9.44 12.62
N LYS A 18 -21.02 9.34 11.41
CA LYS A 18 -21.19 8.06 10.69
C LYS A 18 -19.85 7.51 10.19
N SER A 19 -18.92 8.36 9.79
CA SER A 19 -17.55 7.93 9.41
C SER A 19 -16.73 7.44 10.62
N GLY A 20 -17.11 7.83 11.84
CA GLY A 20 -16.48 7.34 13.08
C GLY A 20 -17.03 6.01 13.62
N SER A 21 -18.18 5.52 13.14
CA SER A 21 -18.85 4.37 13.77
C SER A 21 -19.25 3.22 12.86
N ASN A 22 -19.01 3.30 11.54
CA ASN A 22 -19.45 2.23 10.62
C ASN A 22 -18.42 1.90 9.54
N THR A 23 -17.17 1.70 9.91
CA THR A 23 -16.29 0.90 9.09
C THR A 23 -16.65 -0.56 9.35
N ASN A 24 -17.38 -1.18 8.43
CA ASN A 24 -17.36 -2.63 8.26
C ASN A 24 -15.88 -3.00 8.08
N LYS A 25 -15.22 -3.40 9.18
CA LYS A 25 -13.80 -3.73 9.16
C LYS A 25 -13.68 -4.93 8.24
N MET A 26 -13.06 -4.71 7.08
CA MET A 26 -12.68 -5.77 6.17
C MET A 26 -11.85 -6.80 6.95
N SER A 27 -12.22 -8.08 6.89
CA SER A 27 -11.43 -9.14 7.49
C SER A 27 -10.03 -9.19 6.85
N GLN A 28 -9.06 -9.79 7.53
CA GLN A 28 -7.71 -9.95 6.99
C GLN A 28 -7.72 -10.67 5.64
N ASP A 29 -8.51 -11.74 5.51
CA ASP A 29 -8.64 -12.49 4.25
C ASP A 29 -9.26 -11.66 3.13
N GLU A 30 -10.27 -10.86 3.43
CA GLU A 30 -10.87 -9.93 2.46
C GLU A 30 -9.89 -8.85 2.04
N ARG A 31 -9.14 -8.30 2.98
CA ARG A 31 -8.11 -7.31 2.71
C ARG A 31 -6.99 -7.90 1.85
N MET A 32 -6.54 -9.13 2.15
CA MET A 32 -5.53 -9.82 1.34
C MET A 32 -5.96 -10.00 -0.13
N LYS A 33 -7.24 -10.27 -0.40
CA LYS A 33 -7.77 -10.33 -1.76
C LYS A 33 -7.69 -9.00 -2.51
N LYS A 34 -7.61 -7.88 -1.78
CA LYS A 34 -7.51 -6.53 -2.35
C LYS A 34 -6.08 -6.12 -2.71
N TYR A 35 -5.08 -6.91 -2.33
CA TYR A 35 -3.72 -6.70 -2.83
C TYR A 35 -3.56 -7.30 -4.22
N PHE A 36 -3.01 -6.52 -5.14
CA PHE A 36 -2.49 -7.06 -6.39
C PHE A 36 -0.99 -7.30 -6.24
N ALA A 37 -0.55 -8.51 -6.54
CA ALA A 37 0.84 -8.89 -6.53
C ALA A 37 1.28 -9.37 -7.92
N ALA A 38 2.28 -8.69 -8.50
CA ALA A 38 2.90 -9.11 -9.76
C ALA A 38 3.98 -10.18 -9.47
N LEU A 39 3.53 -11.39 -9.08
CA LEU A 39 4.40 -12.48 -8.67
C LEU A 39 4.17 -13.72 -9.52
N LEU A 40 5.25 -14.46 -9.77
CA LEU A 40 5.24 -15.79 -10.32
C LEU A 40 5.19 -16.83 -9.20
N LYS A 41 4.47 -17.93 -9.40
CA LYS A 41 4.49 -19.08 -8.48
C LYS A 41 5.89 -19.68 -8.41
N ASP A 42 6.18 -20.43 -7.36
CA ASP A 42 7.53 -20.97 -7.14
C ASP A 42 8.04 -21.87 -8.27
N ASN A 43 7.14 -22.61 -8.90
CA ASN A 43 7.43 -23.50 -10.04
C ASN A 43 7.47 -22.81 -11.41
N GLU A 44 7.10 -21.54 -11.50
CA GLU A 44 7.07 -20.76 -12.74
C GLU A 44 8.39 -20.00 -12.90
N LYS A 45 9.00 -20.07 -14.09
CA LYS A 45 10.22 -19.30 -14.43
C LYS A 45 9.88 -17.98 -15.13
N GLN A 46 8.76 -17.94 -15.82
CA GLN A 46 8.22 -16.80 -16.56
C GLN A 46 6.70 -16.86 -16.59
N GLY A 47 6.04 -15.75 -16.82
CA GLY A 47 4.59 -15.67 -16.96
C GLY A 47 4.14 -14.24 -17.23
N GLN A 48 2.84 -14.11 -17.40
CA GLN A 48 2.20 -12.82 -17.64
C GLN A 48 1.08 -12.62 -16.63
N LYS A 49 0.81 -11.35 -16.33
CA LYS A 49 -0.41 -10.89 -15.67
C LYS A 49 -1.03 -9.77 -16.46
N ARG A 50 -2.35 -9.80 -16.57
CA ARG A 50 -3.11 -8.75 -17.24
C ARG A 50 -3.92 -7.97 -16.20
N LEU A 51 -3.89 -6.66 -16.31
CA LEU A 51 -4.62 -5.77 -15.40
C LEU A 51 -5.21 -4.56 -16.15
N ARG A 52 -6.26 -3.99 -15.60
CA ARG A 52 -6.83 -2.72 -16.04
C ARG A 52 -6.69 -1.68 -14.95
N ILE A 53 -5.92 -0.64 -15.18
CA ILE A 53 -5.84 0.51 -14.28
C ILE A 53 -7.16 1.28 -14.35
N LEU A 54 -7.74 1.61 -13.19
CA LEU A 54 -8.96 2.37 -13.11
C LEU A 54 -8.68 3.88 -13.13
N PRO A 55 -9.55 4.68 -13.76
CA PRO A 55 -9.48 6.14 -13.67
C PRO A 55 -9.80 6.60 -12.25
N THR A 56 -9.34 7.79 -11.90
CA THR A 56 -9.79 8.49 -10.70
C THR A 56 -11.08 9.26 -11.00
N THR A 57 -11.95 9.40 -10.01
CA THR A 57 -13.24 10.11 -10.16
C THR A 57 -13.08 11.61 -10.34
N ASP A 58 -11.97 12.18 -9.85
CA ASP A 58 -11.65 13.60 -9.89
C ASP A 58 -10.70 13.99 -11.05
N GLY A 59 -10.34 13.03 -11.91
CA GLY A 59 -9.42 13.25 -13.02
C GLY A 59 -7.95 13.47 -12.60
N SER A 60 -7.61 13.22 -11.34
CA SER A 60 -6.23 13.27 -10.86
C SER A 60 -5.43 12.06 -11.37
N SER A 61 -4.13 12.04 -11.07
CA SER A 61 -3.28 10.88 -11.41
C SER A 61 -3.80 9.60 -10.74
N PRO A 62 -3.94 8.48 -11.46
CA PRO A 62 -4.30 7.21 -10.87
C PRO A 62 -3.19 6.64 -9.97
N PHE A 63 -1.97 7.17 -10.07
CA PHE A 63 -0.82 6.75 -9.27
C PHE A 63 -0.70 7.63 -8.04
N LYS A 64 -1.16 7.14 -6.89
CA LYS A 64 -1.03 7.85 -5.60
C LYS A 64 0.37 7.67 -5.06
N GLU A 65 1.09 8.76 -4.83
CA GLU A 65 2.39 8.73 -4.14
C GLU A 65 2.17 8.51 -2.63
N VAL A 66 2.87 7.54 -2.06
CA VAL A 66 2.83 7.24 -0.62
C VAL A 66 4.22 6.82 -0.15
N TRP A 67 4.60 7.27 1.04
CA TRP A 67 5.89 6.96 1.63
C TRP A 67 5.75 5.92 2.73
N PHE A 68 6.65 4.93 2.72
CA PHE A 68 6.74 3.87 3.73
C PHE A 68 8.19 3.68 4.17
N HIS A 69 8.35 3.29 5.43
CA HIS A 69 9.58 2.68 5.91
C HIS A 69 9.53 1.17 5.63
N GLU A 70 10.66 0.59 5.20
CA GLU A 70 10.82 -0.86 5.07
C GLU A 70 11.78 -1.31 6.16
N ILE A 71 11.27 -1.96 7.20
CA ILE A 71 12.00 -2.33 8.40
C ILE A 71 11.89 -3.83 8.62
N GLN A 72 13.00 -4.46 9.02
CA GLN A 72 12.98 -5.86 9.40
C GLN A 72 12.58 -5.99 10.86
N VAL A 73 11.44 -6.64 11.11
CA VAL A 73 10.90 -6.93 12.43
C VAL A 73 10.81 -8.45 12.56
N ASP A 74 11.43 -9.03 13.61
CA ASP A 74 11.51 -10.48 13.83
C ASP A 74 11.97 -11.28 12.59
N GLY A 75 12.93 -10.72 11.85
CA GLY A 75 13.50 -11.35 10.65
C GLY A 75 12.66 -11.19 9.37
N LYS A 76 11.47 -10.60 9.45
CA LYS A 76 10.59 -10.34 8.30
C LYS A 76 10.60 -8.87 7.93
N TRP A 77 10.60 -8.58 6.61
CA TRP A 77 10.46 -7.22 6.12
C TRP A 77 9.02 -6.74 6.22
N GLN A 78 8.80 -5.63 6.92
CA GLN A 78 7.49 -4.99 7.06
C GLN A 78 7.54 -3.57 6.52
N LYS A 79 6.40 -3.09 6.03
CA LYS A 79 6.26 -1.74 5.49
C LYS A 79 5.35 -0.91 6.39
N PHE A 80 5.91 0.14 6.97
CA PHE A 80 5.21 1.07 7.85
C PHE A 80 4.96 2.39 7.13
N TYR A 81 3.71 2.83 7.11
CA TYR A 81 3.33 4.15 6.61
C TYR A 81 4.13 5.24 7.33
N ASP A 82 4.71 6.18 6.58
CA ASP A 82 5.43 7.32 7.16
C ASP A 82 4.49 8.52 7.33
N PRO A 83 4.02 8.84 8.55
CA PRO A 83 3.14 9.99 8.78
C PRO A 83 3.84 11.32 8.49
N GLY A 84 5.16 11.40 8.63
CA GLY A 84 5.91 12.63 8.37
C GLY A 84 5.88 13.05 6.90
N LYS A 85 6.18 12.13 6.00
CA LYS A 85 6.22 12.42 4.55
C LYS A 85 4.83 12.50 3.91
N ASN A 86 3.84 11.80 4.46
CA ASN A 86 2.52 11.73 3.86
C ASN A 86 1.54 12.77 4.43
N ASP A 87 1.54 12.96 5.75
CA ASP A 87 0.53 13.76 6.46
C ASP A 87 1.13 14.99 7.16
N ASN A 88 2.47 15.17 7.09
CA ASN A 88 3.20 16.20 7.84
C ASN A 88 3.00 16.09 9.35
N GLU A 89 2.88 14.86 9.84
CA GLU A 89 2.75 14.51 11.26
C GLU A 89 4.07 13.98 11.81
N ARG A 90 4.13 13.75 13.13
CA ARG A 90 5.30 13.16 13.76
C ARG A 90 5.56 11.74 13.24
N SER A 91 6.80 11.43 12.86
CA SER A 91 7.24 10.13 12.37
C SER A 91 8.42 9.60 13.16
N PRO A 92 8.20 8.73 14.17
CA PRO A 92 9.29 8.20 15.02
C PRO A 92 10.40 7.50 14.24
N LEU A 93 10.05 6.80 13.16
CA LEU A 93 11.03 6.11 12.31
C LEU A 93 11.87 7.08 11.48
N SER A 94 11.28 8.20 11.03
CA SER A 94 12.01 9.28 10.37
C SER A 94 12.91 10.03 11.35
N GLU A 95 12.49 10.22 12.61
CA GLU A 95 13.32 10.81 13.67
C GLU A 95 14.60 9.97 13.90
N VAL A 96 14.49 8.64 13.99
CA VAL A 96 15.65 7.74 14.09
C VAL A 96 16.57 7.86 12.88
N TYR A 97 15.99 7.94 11.67
CA TYR A 97 16.79 8.14 10.45
C TYR A 97 17.60 9.45 10.51
N GLU A 98 16.97 10.54 10.88
CA GLU A 98 17.61 11.87 10.96
C GLU A 98 18.67 11.92 12.07
N GLU A 99 18.37 11.35 13.25
CA GLU A 99 19.32 11.28 14.36
C GLU A 99 20.58 10.51 13.95
N LEU A 100 20.45 9.31 13.40
CA LEU A 100 21.57 8.50 12.95
C LEU A 100 22.38 9.19 11.84
N MET A 101 21.72 9.87 10.91
CA MET A 101 22.40 10.64 9.86
C MET A 101 23.16 11.84 10.42
N SER A 102 22.68 12.48 11.49
CA SER A 102 23.27 13.66 12.10
C SER A 102 24.62 13.37 12.79
N THR A 103 24.85 12.14 13.24
CA THR A 103 26.11 11.75 13.92
C THR A 103 27.34 11.84 13.00
N GLY A 104 27.12 11.74 11.68
CA GLY A 104 28.19 11.74 10.68
C GLY A 104 29.02 10.46 10.62
N ARG A 105 28.85 9.53 11.57
CA ARG A 105 29.63 8.27 11.61
C ARG A 105 29.14 7.30 10.53
N GLU A 106 30.05 6.65 9.81
CA GLU A 106 29.69 5.73 8.72
C GLU A 106 28.82 4.55 9.19
N ALA A 107 29.12 3.99 10.37
CA ALA A 107 28.32 2.91 10.94
C ALA A 107 26.86 3.33 11.18
N ASP A 108 26.64 4.56 11.66
CA ASP A 108 25.28 5.08 11.89
C ASP A 108 24.58 5.38 10.56
N LYS A 109 25.29 5.88 9.56
CA LYS A 109 24.73 6.09 8.22
C LYS A 109 24.28 4.78 7.58
N GLU A 110 25.04 3.69 7.76
CA GLU A 110 24.60 2.36 7.30
C GLU A 110 23.36 1.89 8.03
N LEU A 111 23.28 2.08 9.35
CA LEU A 111 22.09 1.76 10.14
C LEU A 111 20.91 2.63 9.73
N ALA A 112 21.12 3.94 9.50
CA ALA A 112 20.10 4.87 9.05
C ALA A 112 19.39 4.41 7.77
N LYS A 113 20.10 3.73 6.85
CA LYS A 113 19.50 3.22 5.61
C LYS A 113 18.30 2.30 5.83
N GLN A 114 18.25 1.60 6.98
CA GLN A 114 17.14 0.73 7.35
C GLN A 114 15.87 1.54 7.70
N TYR A 115 16.06 2.76 8.23
CA TYR A 115 14.96 3.65 8.64
C TYR A 115 14.60 4.69 7.57
N LYS A 116 15.30 4.71 6.43
CA LYS A 116 15.06 5.68 5.37
C LYS A 116 13.65 5.51 4.78
N PRO A 117 12.78 6.54 4.80
CA PRO A 117 11.50 6.47 4.13
C PRO A 117 11.68 6.32 2.61
N ARG A 118 10.89 5.50 1.98
CA ARG A 118 10.94 5.19 0.56
C ARG A 118 9.62 5.54 -0.10
N LYS A 119 9.70 6.09 -1.31
CA LYS A 119 8.52 6.45 -2.10
C LYS A 119 7.97 5.23 -2.82
N PHE A 120 6.66 5.06 -2.76
CA PHE A 120 5.89 4.07 -3.49
C PHE A 120 4.79 4.75 -4.28
N TYR A 121 4.29 4.06 -5.28
CA TYR A 121 3.06 4.38 -5.96
C TYR A 121 2.03 3.30 -5.62
N ILE A 122 0.78 3.73 -5.40
CA ILE A 122 -0.35 2.84 -5.24
C ILE A 122 -1.36 3.18 -6.32
N VAL A 123 -1.83 2.16 -7.02
CA VAL A 123 -2.80 2.30 -8.11
C VAL A 123 -3.97 1.34 -7.92
N LYS A 124 -5.18 1.83 -8.19
CA LYS A 124 -6.43 1.07 -8.17
C LYS A 124 -6.61 0.38 -9.51
N LEU A 125 -6.92 -0.91 -9.52
CA LEU A 125 -6.98 -1.71 -10.73
C LEU A 125 -7.94 -2.90 -10.63
N ILE A 126 -8.21 -3.52 -11.77
CA ILE A 126 -8.84 -4.84 -11.89
C ILE A 126 -7.78 -5.84 -12.36
N ASP A 127 -7.66 -6.95 -11.63
CA ASP A 127 -6.86 -8.11 -12.02
C ASP A 127 -7.67 -8.95 -13.01
N ARG A 128 -7.28 -8.97 -14.29
CA ARG A 128 -8.01 -9.68 -15.34
C ARG A 128 -8.02 -11.21 -15.16
N ASP A 129 -7.06 -11.73 -14.41
CA ASP A 129 -7.01 -13.16 -14.08
C ASP A 129 -8.01 -13.52 -12.97
N ASN A 130 -8.50 -12.52 -12.18
CA ASN A 130 -9.35 -12.71 -11.02
C ASN A 130 -10.39 -11.58 -10.88
N GLU A 131 -11.15 -11.29 -11.92
CA GLU A 131 -12.12 -10.18 -11.95
C GLU A 131 -13.21 -10.28 -10.87
N ASN A 132 -13.56 -11.51 -10.45
CA ASN A 132 -14.53 -11.75 -9.39
C ASN A 132 -14.10 -11.18 -8.02
N ASP A 133 -12.81 -10.95 -7.80
CA ASP A 133 -12.33 -10.30 -6.59
C ASP A 133 -12.62 -8.79 -6.58
N GLY A 134 -13.07 -8.24 -7.73
CA GLY A 134 -13.35 -6.83 -7.93
C GLY A 134 -12.09 -5.96 -7.87
N VAL A 135 -12.24 -4.76 -7.33
CA VAL A 135 -11.17 -3.78 -7.26
C VAL A 135 -10.02 -4.26 -6.37
N LYS A 136 -8.79 -4.07 -6.85
CA LYS A 136 -7.54 -4.32 -6.12
C LYS A 136 -6.62 -3.12 -6.16
N PHE A 137 -5.61 -3.14 -5.29
CA PHE A 137 -4.56 -2.12 -5.22
C PHE A 137 -3.20 -2.75 -5.44
N TRP A 138 -2.41 -2.11 -6.29
CA TRP A 138 -1.03 -2.48 -6.55
C TRP A 138 -0.10 -1.42 -6.00
N ARG A 139 0.77 -1.80 -5.07
CA ARG A 139 1.83 -0.97 -4.54
C ARG A 139 3.16 -1.37 -5.17
N PHE A 140 3.87 -0.44 -5.75
CA PHE A 140 5.21 -0.65 -6.28
C PHE A 140 6.13 0.52 -5.95
N LYS A 141 7.42 0.22 -5.83
CA LYS A 141 8.44 1.17 -5.39
C LYS A 141 8.81 2.15 -6.50
N HIS A 142 9.08 3.40 -6.12
CA HIS A 142 9.71 4.36 -7.00
C HIS A 142 11.17 3.97 -7.24
N ASN A 143 11.61 3.97 -8.50
CA ASN A 143 12.99 3.73 -8.87
C ASN A 143 13.65 5.04 -9.32
N TYR A 144 14.64 5.49 -8.55
CA TYR A 144 15.37 6.73 -8.84
C TYR A 144 16.36 6.61 -10.02
N LYS A 145 16.53 5.41 -10.59
CA LYS A 145 17.36 5.16 -11.78
C LYS A 145 16.56 5.18 -13.08
N ASN A 146 15.27 5.55 -13.01
CA ASN A 146 14.33 5.56 -14.14
C ASN A 146 14.13 4.18 -14.81
N GLU A 147 14.20 3.12 -14.04
CA GLU A 147 14.02 1.73 -14.50
C GLU A 147 12.82 1.06 -13.79
N GLY A 148 12.00 1.84 -13.08
CA GLY A 148 10.88 1.36 -12.31
C GLY A 148 9.63 1.06 -13.15
N ILE A 149 8.61 0.60 -12.48
CA ILE A 149 7.32 0.25 -13.10
C ILE A 149 6.67 1.49 -13.72
N LEU A 150 6.64 2.61 -12.99
CA LEU A 150 6.08 3.85 -13.53
C LEU A 150 6.85 4.34 -14.77
N ASP A 151 8.18 4.21 -14.76
CA ASP A 151 9.03 4.61 -15.88
C ASP A 151 8.72 3.80 -17.16
N LYS A 152 8.30 2.54 -17.00
CA LYS A 152 7.84 1.67 -18.09
C LYS A 152 6.40 1.97 -18.52
N LEU A 153 5.54 2.45 -17.62
CA LEU A 153 4.14 2.80 -17.91
C LEU A 153 4.00 4.15 -18.62
N ILE A 154 4.76 5.17 -18.21
CA ILE A 154 4.65 6.53 -18.76
C ILE A 154 4.79 6.58 -20.30
N PRO A 155 5.72 5.87 -20.96
CA PRO A 155 5.79 5.82 -22.42
C PRO A 155 4.51 5.30 -23.07
N ILE A 156 3.81 4.36 -22.43
CA ILE A 156 2.54 3.81 -22.92
C ILE A 156 1.46 4.91 -22.88
N PHE A 157 1.33 5.62 -21.75
CA PHE A 157 0.39 6.75 -21.62
C PHE A 157 0.70 7.84 -22.66
N ARG A 158 1.97 8.17 -22.89
CA ARG A 158 2.37 9.16 -23.91
C ARG A 158 2.00 8.74 -25.34
N ALA A 159 2.18 7.45 -25.64
CA ALA A 159 1.95 6.94 -27.01
C ALA A 159 0.48 6.63 -27.30
N LYS A 160 -0.30 6.26 -26.28
CA LYS A 160 -1.66 5.71 -26.44
C LYS A 160 -2.73 6.58 -25.80
N GLY A 161 -2.36 7.67 -25.13
CA GLY A 161 -3.28 8.53 -24.38
C GLY A 161 -3.71 7.90 -23.06
N ASP A 162 -4.91 8.22 -22.62
CA ASP A 162 -5.46 7.71 -21.37
C ASP A 162 -5.82 6.22 -21.47
N VAL A 163 -4.93 5.36 -20.99
CA VAL A 163 -5.16 3.91 -20.96
C VAL A 163 -6.14 3.50 -19.86
N THR A 164 -6.52 4.42 -18.96
CA THR A 164 -7.49 4.16 -17.88
C THR A 164 -8.94 4.40 -18.30
N ASP A 165 -9.17 5.07 -19.44
CA ASP A 165 -10.51 5.41 -19.92
C ASP A 165 -11.44 4.19 -19.87
N SER A 166 -12.65 4.40 -19.33
CA SER A 166 -13.62 3.31 -19.10
C SER A 166 -14.17 2.71 -20.40
N GLN A 167 -14.14 3.42 -21.53
CA GLN A 167 -14.70 2.99 -22.80
C GLN A 167 -13.63 2.61 -23.83
N LYS A 168 -12.51 3.32 -23.83
CA LYS A 168 -11.43 3.18 -24.83
C LYS A 168 -10.05 2.97 -24.20
N GLY A 169 -10.01 2.70 -22.91
CA GLY A 169 -8.77 2.38 -22.23
C GLY A 169 -8.19 1.06 -22.67
N ARG A 170 -7.07 0.66 -22.08
CA ARG A 170 -6.32 -0.53 -22.49
C ARG A 170 -5.93 -1.36 -21.30
N ASP A 171 -5.97 -2.66 -21.45
CA ASP A 171 -5.38 -3.54 -20.47
C ASP A 171 -3.86 -3.46 -20.56
N ILE A 172 -3.21 -3.54 -19.41
CA ILE A 172 -1.76 -3.57 -19.26
C ILE A 172 -1.34 -5.02 -19.03
N ILE A 173 -0.30 -5.45 -19.75
CA ILE A 173 0.25 -6.79 -19.65
C ILE A 173 1.64 -6.70 -19.03
N LEU A 174 1.83 -7.36 -17.89
CA LEU A 174 3.10 -7.46 -17.21
C LEU A 174 3.79 -8.77 -17.59
N GLU A 175 4.91 -8.69 -18.32
CA GLU A 175 5.75 -9.84 -18.57
C GLU A 175 6.75 -10.00 -17.43
N MET A 176 6.74 -11.17 -16.80
CA MET A 176 7.50 -11.44 -15.60
C MET A 176 8.45 -12.62 -15.78
N THR A 177 9.61 -12.51 -15.15
CA THR A 177 10.61 -13.59 -15.10
C THR A 177 11.15 -13.74 -13.68
N LYS A 178 11.73 -14.89 -13.37
CA LYS A 178 12.49 -15.08 -12.12
C LYS A 178 13.92 -14.62 -12.31
N ALA A 179 14.40 -13.80 -11.38
CA ALA A 179 15.82 -13.42 -11.25
C ALA A 179 16.39 -13.91 -9.92
N LYS A 180 17.70 -13.90 -9.77
CA LYS A 180 18.39 -14.27 -8.52
C LYS A 180 19.13 -13.08 -7.96
N THR A 181 19.06 -12.92 -6.63
CA THR A 181 19.93 -11.99 -5.91
C THR A 181 21.38 -12.50 -5.90
N PRO A 182 22.37 -11.64 -5.61
CA PRO A 182 23.75 -12.08 -5.38
C PRO A 182 23.88 -13.12 -4.27
N LYS A 183 22.95 -13.15 -3.31
CA LYS A 183 22.89 -14.14 -2.21
C LYS A 183 22.14 -15.42 -2.59
N GLY A 184 21.68 -15.56 -3.86
CA GLY A 184 21.02 -16.76 -4.37
C GLY A 184 19.49 -16.83 -4.18
N ALA A 185 18.88 -15.88 -3.47
CA ALA A 185 17.41 -15.83 -3.34
C ALA A 185 16.75 -15.50 -4.70
N THR A 186 15.66 -16.19 -5.01
CA THR A 186 14.90 -15.99 -6.25
C THR A 186 13.76 -15.01 -6.03
N TYR A 187 13.55 -14.10 -6.98
CA TYR A 187 12.46 -13.12 -6.96
C TYR A 187 11.87 -12.89 -8.34
N THR A 188 10.64 -12.36 -8.39
CA THR A 188 9.98 -12.02 -9.65
C THR A 188 10.38 -10.62 -10.10
N VAL A 189 10.68 -10.46 -11.40
CA VAL A 189 10.96 -9.18 -12.05
C VAL A 189 9.95 -8.94 -13.15
N ILE A 190 9.37 -7.74 -13.23
CA ILE A 190 8.61 -7.27 -14.39
C ILE A 190 9.61 -6.81 -15.44
N GLN A 191 9.83 -7.67 -16.43
CA GLN A 191 10.81 -7.41 -17.49
C GLN A 191 10.28 -6.39 -18.47
N THR A 192 9.07 -6.60 -18.97
CA THR A 192 8.42 -5.76 -19.97
C THR A 192 7.00 -5.45 -19.55
N ILE A 193 6.53 -4.25 -19.91
CA ILE A 193 5.12 -3.86 -19.79
C ILE A 193 4.60 -3.57 -21.20
N MET A 194 3.55 -4.28 -21.57
CA MET A 194 2.84 -4.12 -22.84
C MET A 194 1.40 -3.69 -22.60
N TYR A 195 0.65 -3.51 -23.66
CA TYR A 195 -0.76 -3.11 -23.61
C TYR A 195 -1.55 -3.79 -24.72
N ASP A 196 -2.84 -3.99 -24.46
CA ASP A 196 -3.78 -4.50 -25.47
C ASP A 196 -4.40 -3.40 -26.30
N ASP A 197 -5.20 -3.78 -27.29
CA ASP A 197 -6.05 -2.87 -28.05
C ASP A 197 -7.09 -2.17 -27.14
N PRO A 198 -7.61 -0.99 -27.58
CA PRO A 198 -8.64 -0.29 -26.82
C PRO A 198 -9.88 -1.17 -26.63
N ALA A 199 -10.36 -1.22 -25.41
CA ALA A 199 -11.59 -1.96 -25.06
C ALA A 199 -12.34 -1.28 -23.92
N PRO A 200 -13.66 -1.51 -23.80
CA PRO A 200 -14.40 -1.11 -22.60
C PRO A 200 -13.82 -1.77 -21.34
N LEU A 201 -14.03 -1.13 -20.20
CA LEU A 201 -13.62 -1.65 -18.90
C LEU A 201 -14.18 -3.05 -18.64
N HIS A 202 -15.45 -3.27 -18.99
CA HIS A 202 -16.13 -4.56 -18.99
C HIS A 202 -17.28 -4.55 -20.01
N GLU A 203 -17.60 -5.71 -20.62
CA GLU A 203 -18.72 -5.85 -21.55
C GLU A 203 -20.07 -5.58 -20.86
N ASN A 204 -20.23 -6.07 -19.63
CA ASN A 204 -21.39 -5.75 -18.81
C ASN A 204 -21.18 -4.38 -18.13
N LYS A 205 -22.06 -3.44 -18.45
CA LYS A 205 -22.00 -2.06 -17.94
C LYS A 205 -22.21 -1.98 -16.42
N ASP A 206 -23.08 -2.81 -15.85
CA ASP A 206 -23.35 -2.81 -14.40
C ASP A 206 -22.10 -3.20 -13.61
N ILE A 207 -21.33 -4.17 -14.14
CA ILE A 207 -20.05 -4.58 -13.54
C ILE A 207 -19.03 -3.44 -13.66
N ALA A 208 -18.90 -2.83 -14.84
CA ALA A 208 -18.00 -1.70 -15.04
C ALA A 208 -18.32 -0.53 -14.09
N GLU A 209 -19.61 -0.19 -13.95
CA GLU A 209 -20.08 0.86 -13.04
C GLU A 209 -19.82 0.49 -11.57
N SER A 210 -20.00 -0.76 -11.16
CA SER A 210 -19.67 -1.21 -9.81
C SER A 210 -18.20 -1.02 -9.45
N TRP A 211 -17.29 -1.26 -10.41
CA TRP A 211 -15.86 -1.04 -10.23
C TRP A 211 -15.48 0.44 -10.20
N LEU A 212 -16.11 1.27 -11.03
CA LEU A 212 -15.86 2.72 -11.07
C LEU A 212 -16.38 3.43 -9.81
N ASN A 213 -17.51 2.95 -9.28
CA ASN A 213 -18.15 3.50 -8.08
C ASN A 213 -17.70 2.82 -6.77
N ASP A 214 -16.73 1.90 -6.83
CA ASP A 214 -16.18 1.27 -5.64
C ASP A 214 -15.48 2.30 -4.76
N GLU A 215 -15.98 2.48 -3.54
CA GLU A 215 -15.51 3.50 -2.57
C GLU A 215 -14.23 3.09 -1.85
N LEU A 216 -13.76 1.84 -2.05
CA LEU A 216 -12.56 1.34 -1.40
C LEU A 216 -11.35 2.20 -1.78
N THR A 217 -10.59 2.60 -0.77
CA THR A 217 -9.36 3.37 -0.93
C THR A 217 -8.13 2.53 -0.62
N TRP A 218 -6.97 2.99 -1.01
CA TRP A 218 -5.72 2.33 -0.65
C TRP A 218 -5.50 2.28 0.87
N ALA A 219 -6.02 3.26 1.62
CA ALA A 219 -5.87 3.33 3.08
C ALA A 219 -6.69 2.24 3.82
N ASP A 220 -7.74 1.73 3.18
CA ASP A 220 -8.52 0.59 3.70
C ASP A 220 -7.74 -0.72 3.59
N VAL A 221 -6.82 -0.79 2.64
CA VAL A 221 -5.99 -1.96 2.34
C VAL A 221 -4.64 -1.89 3.03
N TYR A 222 -3.95 -0.76 2.94
CA TYR A 222 -2.64 -0.54 3.57
C TYR A 222 -2.83 0.23 4.88
N SER A 223 -2.87 -0.48 6.00
CA SER A 223 -3.16 0.12 7.30
C SER A 223 -2.06 1.05 7.78
N LYS A 224 -2.48 2.16 8.40
CA LYS A 224 -1.59 3.04 9.17
C LYS A 224 -1.45 2.47 10.58
N LYS A 225 -0.26 2.45 11.14
CA LYS A 225 -0.03 2.10 12.55
C LYS A 225 -0.07 3.37 13.41
N PRO A 226 -0.54 3.28 14.66
CA PRO A 226 -0.45 4.40 15.60
C PRO A 226 0.99 4.86 15.81
N VAL A 227 1.17 6.14 16.18
CA VAL A 227 2.51 6.70 16.43
C VAL A 227 3.27 5.93 17.52
N GLU A 228 2.58 5.53 18.57
CA GLU A 228 3.14 4.74 19.69
C GLU A 228 3.62 3.36 19.23
N TYR A 229 2.94 2.76 18.24
CA TYR A 229 3.41 1.52 17.60
C TYR A 229 4.74 1.75 16.86
N LEU A 230 4.82 2.83 16.10
CA LEU A 230 6.05 3.19 15.38
C LEU A 230 7.19 3.55 16.34
N GLU A 231 6.88 4.15 17.53
CA GLU A 231 7.87 4.38 18.59
C GLU A 231 8.44 3.07 19.16
N ALA A 232 7.59 2.07 19.35
CA ALA A 232 8.04 0.76 19.81
C ALA A 232 8.96 0.11 18.78
N ILE A 233 8.58 0.13 17.50
CA ILE A 233 9.44 -0.36 16.39
C ILE A 233 10.76 0.41 16.34
N ALA A 234 10.74 1.74 16.52
CA ALA A 234 11.93 2.58 16.55
C ALA A 234 12.89 2.21 17.68
N LYS A 235 12.38 1.70 18.81
CA LYS A 235 13.15 1.18 19.95
C LYS A 235 13.60 -0.28 19.77
N GLY A 236 13.25 -0.92 18.65
CA GLY A 236 13.55 -2.34 18.40
C GLY A 236 12.59 -3.32 19.10
N GLU A 237 11.47 -2.82 19.61
CA GLU A 237 10.42 -3.64 20.21
C GLU A 237 9.47 -4.18 19.13
N THR A 238 8.84 -5.33 19.42
CA THR A 238 7.86 -5.94 18.52
C THR A 238 6.48 -5.91 19.16
N PRO A 239 5.61 -4.91 18.88
CA PRO A 239 4.27 -4.87 19.42
C PRO A 239 3.42 -6.02 18.86
N ARG A 240 2.70 -6.71 19.76
CA ARG A 240 1.77 -7.80 19.43
C ARG A 240 0.36 -7.40 19.80
N TRP A 241 -0.61 -7.85 19.01
CA TRP A 241 -2.01 -7.62 19.31
C TRP A 241 -2.45 -8.49 20.50
N ASP A 242 -3.04 -7.89 21.50
CA ASP A 242 -3.66 -8.55 22.64
C ASP A 242 -5.18 -8.34 22.59
N SER A 243 -5.92 -9.41 22.31
CA SER A 243 -7.38 -9.37 22.17
C SER A 243 -8.09 -9.11 23.52
N GLU A 244 -7.49 -9.49 24.64
CA GLU A 244 -8.06 -9.27 25.98
C GLU A 244 -7.92 -7.79 26.37
N LYS A 245 -6.80 -7.17 26.03
CA LYS A 245 -6.53 -5.75 26.27
C LYS A 245 -7.11 -4.83 25.20
N GLY A 246 -7.48 -5.41 24.03
CA GLY A 246 -8.01 -4.68 22.90
C GLY A 246 -7.00 -3.70 22.28
N GLY A 247 -5.69 -4.00 22.33
CA GLY A 247 -4.62 -3.13 21.89
C GLY A 247 -3.32 -3.88 21.60
N TYR A 248 -2.32 -3.16 21.07
CA TYR A 248 -0.98 -3.71 20.93
C TYR A 248 -0.24 -3.66 22.26
N VAL A 249 0.49 -4.72 22.58
CA VAL A 249 1.33 -4.83 23.77
C VAL A 249 2.78 -5.08 23.38
N TYR A 250 3.72 -4.48 24.12
CA TYR A 250 5.16 -4.72 23.97
C TYR A 250 5.86 -4.57 25.31
N GLY A 251 7.11 -4.98 25.39
CA GLY A 251 7.90 -5.03 26.62
C GLY A 251 7.88 -6.42 27.28
N ASN A 252 8.75 -6.61 28.26
CA ASN A 252 8.85 -7.84 29.05
C ASN A 252 8.14 -7.68 30.38
N SER A 253 7.71 -8.82 30.98
CA SER A 253 7.12 -8.88 32.32
C SER A 253 8.00 -8.23 33.42
N ASP A 254 9.32 -8.16 33.21
CA ASP A 254 10.27 -7.55 34.15
C ASP A 254 10.44 -6.03 34.00
N SER A 255 10.15 -5.44 32.82
CA SER A 255 10.30 -4.00 32.54
C SER A 255 8.96 -3.24 32.52
N GLY A 256 7.85 -3.93 32.72
CA GLY A 256 6.51 -3.38 32.59
C GLY A 256 5.98 -3.50 31.16
N GLU A 257 4.80 -4.07 31.03
CA GLU A 257 4.10 -4.21 29.77
C GLU A 257 3.41 -2.89 29.40
N VAL A 258 3.62 -2.40 28.18
CA VAL A 258 2.98 -1.19 27.67
C VAL A 258 1.84 -1.57 26.73
N VAL A 259 0.67 -0.96 26.92
CA VAL A 259 -0.52 -1.17 26.07
C VAL A 259 -0.75 0.05 25.20
N ILE A 260 -0.80 -0.13 23.89
CA ILE A 260 -1.11 0.90 22.89
C ILE A 260 -2.55 0.71 22.41
N GLY A 261 -3.39 1.73 22.53
CA GLY A 261 -4.74 1.71 21.95
C GLY A 261 -5.80 1.00 22.81
N GLY A 262 -5.75 1.13 24.15
CA GLY A 262 -6.74 0.51 25.05
C GLY A 262 -8.16 1.02 24.85
N LYS A 263 -9.15 0.09 24.77
CA LYS A 263 -10.63 0.26 24.78
C LYS A 263 -11.32 0.91 23.56
N THR A 264 -10.66 1.56 22.67
CA THR A 264 -11.22 1.82 21.34
C THR A 264 -10.74 0.70 20.45
N THR A 265 -11.65 -0.06 19.85
CA THR A 265 -11.28 -1.11 18.90
C THR A 265 -10.32 -0.50 17.89
N PRO A 266 -9.05 -0.92 17.81
CA PRO A 266 -8.13 -0.29 16.88
C PRO A 266 -8.67 -0.45 15.48
N THR A 267 -8.55 0.58 14.68
CA THR A 267 -8.81 0.52 13.24
C THR A 267 -7.79 -0.37 12.53
N TYR A 268 -6.85 -0.92 13.31
CA TYR A 268 -5.69 -1.67 12.83
C TYR A 268 -5.73 -3.08 13.40
N LEU A 269 -6.02 -4.06 12.55
CA LEU A 269 -5.77 -5.47 12.84
C LEU A 269 -4.26 -5.71 12.81
N ASP A 270 -3.83 -6.72 13.55
CA ASP A 270 -2.44 -7.16 13.55
C ASP A 270 -2.02 -7.55 12.12
N ASP A 271 -1.17 -6.70 11.52
CA ASP A 271 -0.54 -6.94 10.22
C ASP A 271 0.78 -7.69 10.38
N SER A 272 0.91 -8.54 11.43
CA SER A 272 2.06 -9.43 11.56
C SER A 272 2.23 -10.36 10.35
N ASP A 273 1.19 -10.45 9.52
CA ASP A 273 1.19 -11.06 8.20
C ASP A 273 1.08 -10.01 7.09
N ASP A 274 1.83 -8.90 7.16
CA ASP A 274 2.17 -8.18 5.94
C ASP A 274 2.89 -9.21 5.05
N PHE A 275 2.08 -9.86 4.24
CA PHE A 275 2.52 -10.86 3.28
C PHE A 275 3.73 -10.27 2.57
N GLU A 276 4.88 -10.91 2.76
CA GLU A 276 6.06 -10.62 1.95
C GLU A 276 5.64 -10.82 0.49
N VAL A 277 5.11 -9.75 -0.11
CA VAL A 277 5.14 -9.62 -1.55
C VAL A 277 6.61 -9.44 -1.86
N SER A 278 7.31 -10.57 -1.98
CA SER A 278 8.74 -10.66 -2.27
C SER A 278 9.05 -10.17 -3.69
N GLY A 279 8.47 -9.03 -4.08
CA GLY A 279 8.68 -8.38 -5.36
C GLY A 279 9.51 -7.10 -5.27
N ASP A 280 9.64 -6.54 -4.06
CA ASP A 280 10.38 -5.31 -3.82
C ASP A 280 11.69 -5.62 -3.10
N LEU A 281 12.67 -6.22 -3.79
CA LEU A 281 14.02 -6.27 -3.25
C LEU A 281 14.66 -4.88 -3.33
N PRO A 282 15.42 -4.48 -2.30
CA PRO A 282 16.08 -3.19 -2.25
C PRO A 282 17.23 -3.15 -3.25
N PHE A 283 17.15 -2.24 -4.19
CA PHE A 283 18.30 -1.66 -4.88
C PHE A 283 18.26 -0.16 -4.74
#